data_a9d0952ae024a0d7439fe70f369c245d
#
_entry.id   a9d0952ae024a0d7439fe70f369c245d
#
_cell.length_a   1.000
_cell.length_b   1.000
_cell.length_c   1.000
_cell.angle_alpha   90.00
_cell.angle_beta   90.00
_cell.angle_gamma   90.00
#
_symmetry.space_group_name_H-M   'P 1'
#
loop_
_entity.id
_entity.type
_entity.pdbx_description
1 polymer ?
#
loop_
_entity_poly.entity_id
_entity_poly.type
_entity_poly.pdbx_seq_one_letter_code
_entity_poly.pdbx_strand_id
1 'polypeptide(L)'
;MKTFFAWTVAGLFLGVGLFGAPNASMAQDGKQIFAAKCEACHGEKGDGKGPLAKNFDPKPGNFSDPKVSGGDFSKKIADSITKGKNQMVPMNLKPDEIKAVTEYITKTLVK
;
A
#
# COMPACT_ATOMS: atom_id res chain seq x y z
N MET A 1 -61.12 -25.05 24.57
CA MET A 1 -60.28 -24.37 24.79
C MET A 1 -59.07 -24.62 24.23
N LYS A 2 -58.62 -23.93 23.42
CA LYS A 2 -57.59 -24.14 22.81
C LYS A 2 -56.73 -23.07 22.79
N THR A 3 -55.64 -23.22 23.08
CA THR A 3 -54.74 -22.17 23.01
C THR A 3 -53.96 -22.34 21.84
N PHE A 4 -53.85 -21.31 21.19
CA PHE A 4 -53.12 -21.31 20.10
C PHE A 4 -51.97 -20.51 20.28
N PHE A 5 -50.91 -21.04 19.98
CA PHE A 5 -49.75 -20.41 19.95
C PHE A 5 -49.46 -20.01 18.66
N ALA A 6 -49.56 -18.82 18.46
CA ALA A 6 -48.98 -18.30 17.30
C ALA A 6 -47.53 -18.20 17.58
N TRP A 7 -46.85 -19.06 16.99
CA TRP A 7 -45.46 -18.98 17.00
C TRP A 7 -45.07 -18.10 15.90
N THR A 8 -44.99 -16.89 16.24
CA THR A 8 -44.31 -16.05 15.30
C THR A 8 -42.88 -16.19 15.60
N VAL A 9 -42.31 -16.99 14.89
CA VAL A 9 -40.91 -16.96 14.84
C VAL A 9 -40.57 -15.82 13.99
N ALA A 10 -40.30 -14.79 14.58
CA ALA A 10 -39.71 -13.72 13.88
C ALA A 10 -38.30 -14.13 13.61
N GLY A 11 -38.13 -14.66 12.52
CA GLY A 11 -36.81 -14.90 12.08
C GLY A 11 -36.18 -13.59 11.85
N LEU A 12 -35.38 -13.23 12.72
CA LEU A 12 -34.68 -12.10 12.53
C LEU A 12 -33.46 -12.41 11.80
N PHE A 13 -33.39 -11.92 10.67
CA PHE A 13 -32.24 -11.94 9.99
C PHE A 13 -31.62 -10.69 9.97
N LEU A 14 -30.68 -10.60 10.61
CA LEU A 14 -29.74 -9.66 10.44
C LEU A 14 -28.92 -10.01 9.36
N GLY A 15 -29.21 -9.44 8.32
CA GLY A 15 -28.30 -9.38 7.28
C GLY A 15 -27.17 -8.55 7.68
N VAL A 16 -26.18 -9.15 8.01
CA VAL A 16 -25.00 -8.47 8.23
C VAL A 16 -24.41 -8.19 6.92
N GLY A 17 -24.58 -7.05 6.52
CA GLY A 17 -23.85 -6.58 5.41
C GLY A 17 -22.44 -6.39 5.82
N LEU A 18 -21.61 -7.19 5.22
CA LEU A 18 -20.30 -7.02 5.42
C LEU A 18 -19.80 -6.08 4.46
N PHE A 19 -19.54 -4.92 4.90
CA PHE A 19 -19.01 -3.99 4.04
C PHE A 19 -17.64 -3.74 4.48
N GLY A 20 -16.68 -4.18 3.76
CA GLY A 20 -15.31 -3.83 3.99
C GLY A 20 -15.12 -2.33 3.84
N ALA A 21 -14.36 -1.74 4.68
CA ALA A 21 -14.00 -0.35 4.54
C ALA A 21 -12.95 -0.21 3.45
N PRO A 22 -13.28 0.38 2.31
CA PRO A 22 -12.35 0.43 1.19
C PRO A 22 -11.06 1.18 1.49
N ASN A 23 -11.13 2.17 2.34
CA ASN A 23 -9.96 2.98 2.64
C ASN A 23 -8.93 2.26 3.50
N ALA A 24 -9.37 1.43 4.41
CA ALA A 24 -8.47 0.62 5.21
C ALA A 24 -7.78 -0.41 4.35
N SER A 25 -8.47 -0.95 3.34
CA SER A 25 -7.89 -1.90 2.42
C SER A 25 -6.78 -1.29 1.58
N MET A 26 -6.95 -0.05 1.13
CA MET A 26 -5.93 0.60 0.32
C MET A 26 -4.63 0.82 1.08
N ALA A 27 -4.70 1.21 2.35
CA ALA A 27 -3.51 1.40 3.16
C ALA A 27 -2.76 0.09 3.37
N GLN A 28 -3.50 -1.00 3.59
CA GLN A 28 -2.89 -2.30 3.73
C GLN A 28 -2.30 -2.79 2.43
N ASP A 29 -3.00 -2.54 1.32
CA ASP A 29 -2.51 -2.93 0.02
C ASP A 29 -1.21 -2.21 -0.32
N GLY A 30 -1.11 -0.93 0.00
CA GLY A 30 0.12 -0.17 -0.21
C GLY A 30 1.29 -0.74 0.57
N LYS A 31 1.06 -1.10 1.82
CA LYS A 31 2.06 -1.74 2.64
C LYS A 31 2.47 -3.10 2.09
N GLN A 32 1.50 -3.90 1.67
CA GLN A 32 1.76 -5.21 1.09
C GLN A 32 2.52 -5.12 -0.22
N ILE A 33 2.16 -4.18 -1.07
CA ILE A 33 2.85 -3.96 -2.34
C ILE A 33 4.30 -3.54 -2.07
N PHE A 34 4.49 -2.62 -1.13
CA PHE A 34 5.82 -2.17 -0.76
C PHE A 34 6.67 -3.34 -0.26
N ALA A 35 6.13 -4.15 0.64
CA ALA A 35 6.85 -5.30 1.19
C ALA A 35 7.22 -6.32 0.11
N ALA A 36 6.33 -6.53 -0.85
CA ALA A 36 6.54 -7.53 -1.88
C ALA A 36 7.46 -7.07 -3.00
N LYS A 37 7.44 -5.77 -3.33
CA LYS A 37 8.10 -5.29 -4.56
C LYS A 37 9.15 -4.20 -4.37
N CYS A 38 9.20 -3.57 -3.24
CA CYS A 38 10.06 -2.40 -3.03
C CYS A 38 11.06 -2.58 -1.90
N GLU A 39 10.66 -3.29 -0.89
CA GLU A 39 11.42 -3.41 0.35
C GLU A 39 12.79 -4.04 0.19
N ALA A 40 12.92 -5.00 -0.71
CA ALA A 40 14.19 -5.71 -0.91
C ALA A 40 15.33 -4.76 -1.28
N CYS A 41 15.02 -3.68 -1.96
CA CYS A 41 15.99 -2.66 -2.35
C CYS A 41 15.93 -1.43 -1.46
N HIS A 42 14.72 -0.93 -1.20
CA HIS A 42 14.53 0.32 -0.48
C HIS A 42 14.56 0.19 1.05
N GLY A 43 14.44 -1.03 1.58
CA GLY A 43 14.40 -1.28 3.01
C GLY A 43 12.99 -1.18 3.57
N GLU A 44 12.75 -1.85 4.67
CA GLU A 44 11.43 -1.87 5.34
C GLU A 44 10.99 -0.46 5.72
N LYS A 45 11.94 0.38 6.08
CA LYS A 45 11.67 1.76 6.49
C LYS A 45 11.85 2.76 5.35
N GLY A 46 12.14 2.29 4.17
CA GLY A 46 12.40 3.19 3.04
C GLY A 46 13.72 3.95 3.13
N ASP A 47 14.67 3.42 3.88
CA ASP A 47 15.95 4.09 4.12
C ASP A 47 17.01 3.81 3.05
N GLY A 48 16.66 3.08 2.03
CA GLY A 48 17.59 2.72 0.97
C GLY A 48 18.57 1.62 1.34
N LYS A 49 18.33 0.93 2.45
CA LYS A 49 19.24 -0.09 2.98
C LYS A 49 18.65 -1.49 2.95
N GLY A 50 17.87 -1.79 1.94
CA GLY A 50 17.35 -3.14 1.78
C GLY A 50 18.46 -4.15 1.51
N PRO A 51 18.17 -5.44 1.66
CA PRO A 51 19.19 -6.49 1.46
C PRO A 51 19.87 -6.45 0.10
N LEU A 52 19.15 -5.99 -0.93
CA LEU A 52 19.72 -5.93 -2.28
C LEU A 52 20.33 -4.57 -2.61
N ALA A 53 20.24 -3.60 -1.72
CA ALA A 53 20.70 -2.23 -2.00
C ALA A 53 22.18 -2.17 -2.37
N LYS A 54 22.98 -3.04 -1.79
CA LYS A 54 24.43 -3.08 -2.04
C LYS A 54 24.78 -3.41 -3.49
N ASN A 55 23.84 -3.99 -4.22
CA ASN A 55 24.07 -4.40 -5.61
C ASN A 55 23.81 -3.27 -6.61
N PHE A 56 23.37 -2.11 -6.13
CA PHE A 56 23.01 -1.01 -7.01
C PHE A 56 23.93 0.18 -6.85
N ASP A 57 24.19 0.85 -7.95
CA ASP A 57 24.96 2.08 -7.99
C ASP A 57 24.35 3.00 -9.06
N PRO A 58 23.72 4.12 -8.67
CA PRO A 58 23.59 4.59 -7.28
C PRO A 58 22.66 3.73 -6.46
N LYS A 59 22.82 3.76 -5.15
CA LYS A 59 21.99 3.01 -4.25
C LYS A 59 20.56 3.58 -4.22
N PRO A 60 19.57 2.77 -3.83
CA PRO A 60 18.20 3.26 -3.69
C PRO A 60 18.14 4.44 -2.74
N GLY A 61 17.28 5.40 -3.05
CA GLY A 61 17.17 6.60 -2.22
C GLY A 61 16.56 6.33 -0.86
N ASN A 62 16.98 7.14 0.11
CA ASN A 62 16.37 7.14 1.44
C ASN A 62 15.19 8.12 1.40
N PHE A 63 13.99 7.61 1.62
CA PHE A 63 12.77 8.43 1.53
C PHE A 63 12.68 9.50 2.63
N SER A 64 13.44 9.37 3.69
CA SER A 64 13.51 10.39 4.73
C SER A 64 14.49 11.50 4.40
N ASP A 65 15.29 11.36 3.35
CA ASP A 65 16.19 12.42 2.92
C ASP A 65 15.39 13.47 2.15
N PRO A 66 15.41 14.74 2.58
CA PRO A 66 14.69 15.80 1.87
C PRO A 66 15.09 15.96 0.41
N LYS A 67 16.31 15.60 0.05
CA LYS A 67 16.72 15.63 -1.35
C LYS A 67 15.99 14.60 -2.20
N VAL A 68 15.58 13.51 -1.58
CA VAL A 68 14.83 12.45 -2.25
C VAL A 68 13.34 12.78 -2.23
N SER A 69 12.81 13.12 -1.05
CA SER A 69 11.38 13.30 -0.87
C SER A 69 10.88 14.71 -1.12
N GLY A 70 11.77 15.64 -1.42
CA GLY A 70 11.36 17.03 -1.69
C GLY A 70 10.63 17.18 -3.01
N GLY A 71 9.92 18.30 -3.15
CA GLY A 71 9.15 18.58 -4.34
C GLY A 71 7.91 17.70 -4.41
N ASP A 72 7.48 17.36 -5.62
CA ASP A 72 6.34 16.48 -5.80
C ASP A 72 6.79 15.02 -5.71
N PHE A 73 6.96 14.56 -4.50
CA PHE A 73 7.46 13.21 -4.25
C PHE A 73 6.50 12.13 -4.77
N SER A 74 5.21 12.36 -4.64
CA SER A 74 4.21 11.42 -5.15
C SER A 74 4.37 11.19 -6.65
N LYS A 75 4.60 12.26 -7.40
CA LYS A 75 4.83 12.17 -8.83
C LYS A 75 6.14 11.44 -9.13
N LYS A 76 7.19 11.73 -8.37
CA LYS A 76 8.48 11.06 -8.54
C LYS A 76 8.37 9.56 -8.31
N ILE A 77 7.62 9.14 -7.29
CA ILE A 77 7.39 7.73 -7.01
C ILE A 77 6.64 7.08 -8.17
N ALA A 78 5.53 7.69 -8.60
CA ALA A 78 4.73 7.16 -9.68
C ALA A 78 5.54 7.04 -10.98
N ASP A 79 6.32 8.06 -11.31
CA ASP A 79 7.17 8.04 -12.48
C ASP A 79 8.24 6.95 -12.40
N SER A 80 8.86 6.78 -11.22
CA SER A 80 9.87 5.73 -11.04
C SER A 80 9.28 4.33 -11.18
N ILE A 81 8.08 4.12 -10.69
CA ILE A 81 7.39 2.84 -10.83
C ILE A 81 7.05 2.58 -12.28
N THR A 82 6.57 3.59 -12.99
CA THR A 82 6.07 3.44 -14.35
C THR A 82 7.19 3.36 -15.38
N LYS A 83 8.22 4.17 -15.21
CA LYS A 83 9.28 4.33 -16.20
C LYS A 83 10.61 3.73 -15.78
N GLY A 84 10.74 3.39 -14.51
CA GLY A 84 12.03 3.02 -13.94
C GLY A 84 12.90 4.24 -13.69
N LYS A 85 13.98 4.03 -12.99
CA LYS A 85 14.96 5.10 -12.73
C LYS A 85 16.30 4.45 -12.42
N ASN A 86 17.33 4.82 -13.15
CA ASN A 86 18.65 4.21 -13.02
C ASN A 86 18.53 2.69 -13.15
N GLN A 87 18.93 1.94 -12.14
CA GLN A 87 18.85 0.48 -12.19
C GLN A 87 17.51 -0.05 -11.69
N MET A 88 16.63 0.83 -11.19
CA MET A 88 15.28 0.44 -10.82
C MET A 88 14.48 0.18 -12.09
N VAL A 89 14.06 -1.06 -12.27
CA VAL A 89 13.27 -1.42 -13.45
C VAL A 89 11.82 -0.96 -13.28
N PRO A 90 11.12 -0.68 -14.38
CA PRO A 90 9.70 -0.38 -14.29
C PRO A 90 8.93 -1.52 -13.63
N MET A 91 7.99 -1.18 -12.77
CA MET A 91 7.13 -2.16 -12.12
C MET A 91 5.80 -2.22 -12.82
N ASN A 92 5.31 -3.42 -13.01
CA ASN A 92 4.02 -3.60 -13.67
C ASN A 92 2.89 -3.55 -12.64
N LEU A 93 2.56 -2.35 -12.20
CA LEU A 93 1.50 -2.13 -11.23
C LEU A 93 0.33 -1.41 -11.89
N LYS A 94 -0.86 -1.73 -11.43
CA LYS A 94 -2.07 -1.04 -11.87
C LYS A 94 -2.12 0.37 -11.28
N PRO A 95 -2.86 1.30 -11.88
CA PRO A 95 -2.93 2.67 -11.37
C PRO A 95 -3.37 2.77 -9.91
N ASP A 96 -4.31 1.96 -9.47
CA ASP A 96 -4.76 1.96 -8.09
C ASP A 96 -3.70 1.38 -7.14
N GLU A 97 -2.91 0.42 -7.60
CA GLU A 97 -1.78 -0.11 -6.85
C GLU A 97 -0.68 0.93 -6.70
N ILE A 98 -0.39 1.67 -7.76
CA ILE A 98 0.59 2.76 -7.72
C ILE A 98 0.13 3.81 -6.71
N LYS A 99 -1.14 4.16 -6.74
CA LYS A 99 -1.69 5.12 -5.80
C LYS A 99 -1.56 4.63 -4.36
N ALA A 100 -1.91 3.38 -4.11
CA ALA A 100 -1.87 2.80 -2.77
C ALA A 100 -0.45 2.77 -2.21
N VAL A 101 0.53 2.30 -2.99
CA VAL A 101 1.91 2.24 -2.52
C VAL A 101 2.52 3.62 -2.37
N THR A 102 2.16 4.55 -3.24
CA THR A 102 2.62 5.94 -3.14
C THR A 102 2.11 6.59 -1.86
N GLU A 103 0.85 6.38 -1.53
CA GLU A 103 0.29 6.89 -0.27
C GLU A 103 0.97 6.26 0.94
N TYR A 104 1.24 4.97 0.89
CA TYR A 104 1.94 4.30 1.97
C TYR A 104 3.33 4.91 2.19
N ILE A 105 4.08 5.11 1.12
CA ILE A 105 5.42 5.68 1.21
C ILE A 105 5.36 7.11 1.77
N THR A 106 4.51 7.95 1.20
CA THR A 106 4.47 9.37 1.57
C THR A 106 3.90 9.61 2.96
N LYS A 107 2.97 8.78 3.40
CA LYS A 107 2.32 8.98 4.70
C LYS A 107 2.98 8.22 5.84
N THR A 108 3.64 7.13 5.54
CA THR A 108 4.18 6.23 6.58
C THR A 108 5.69 6.24 6.63
N LEU A 109 6.35 6.24 5.50
CA LEU A 109 7.81 6.06 5.46
C LEU A 109 8.59 7.38 5.44
N VAL A 110 8.02 8.44 4.95
CA VAL A 110 8.67 9.75 4.97
C VAL A 110 8.50 10.33 6.37
N LYS A 111 9.60 10.70 6.98
CA LYS A 111 9.57 11.27 8.33
C LYS A 111 10.22 12.63 8.38
#